data_63e9251952d5d106330485ac49410c4c
#
_entry.id   63e9251952d5d106330485ac49410c4c
#
_cell.length_a   1.000
_cell.length_b   1.000
_cell.length_c   1.000
_cell.angle_alpha   90.00
_cell.angle_beta   90.00
_cell.angle_gamma   90.00
#
_symmetry.space_group_name_H-M   'P 1'
#
loop_
_entity.id
_entity.type
_entity.pdbx_description
1 polymer ?
#
loop_
_entity_poly.entity_id
_entity_poly.type
_entity_poly.pdbx_seq_one_letter_code
_entity_poly.pdbx_strand_id
1 'polypeptide(L)'
;MMPHAAATFAAFALAATALAPPQRAIRPRPRLTAEGSADATADADAPTAEDMASNWKATTDELGAYELIPASYEYRGAFVEVAIPRSAEAPGLGVLLEQFGTLEGGGLTLVAGLVEGGNAANAAVDLRPGDSIVRAGELRTECLDYDATVDALMALPPAPAPATLTVKRLIKVPFATMRIMFPREENTPDAVIKLRRGASLKAEMLRNRISMPTCPEAMECLCTCAVLVRKGRALLEPASTQEKQMIKKEPDWRLTCRACVAKDVADGAEIVVRLRPDLENVLRRKDPLAKYN
;
A
#
# COMPACT_ATOMS: atom_id res chain seq x y z
N MET A 1 -60.25 43.46 -19.98
CA MET A 1 -60.37 42.20 -20.70
C MET A 1 -59.25 42.16 -21.73
N MET A 2 -58.15 41.46 -21.39
CA MET A 2 -57.08 41.14 -22.34
C MET A 2 -56.75 39.63 -22.20
N PRO A 3 -56.61 38.90 -23.30
CA PRO A 3 -56.35 37.45 -23.24
C PRO A 3 -54.85 37.16 -23.08
N HIS A 4 -54.57 36.19 -22.24
CA HIS A 4 -53.24 35.64 -22.06
C HIS A 4 -52.87 34.73 -23.25
N ALA A 5 -51.71 35.02 -23.86
CA ALA A 5 -51.08 34.15 -24.84
C ALA A 5 -50.20 33.13 -24.14
N ALA A 6 -50.52 31.86 -24.26
CA ALA A 6 -49.69 30.75 -23.80
C ALA A 6 -48.59 30.49 -24.84
N ALA A 7 -47.33 30.62 -24.44
CA ALA A 7 -46.17 30.23 -25.25
C ALA A 7 -45.81 28.77 -24.95
N THR A 8 -46.02 27.91 -25.95
CA THR A 8 -45.64 26.50 -25.94
C THR A 8 -44.16 26.39 -26.29
N PHE A 9 -43.32 26.01 -25.32
CA PHE A 9 -41.92 25.63 -25.55
C PHE A 9 -41.85 24.17 -26.01
N ALA A 10 -41.49 23.96 -27.27
CA ALA A 10 -41.14 22.64 -27.79
C ALA A 10 -39.64 22.34 -27.37
N ALA A 11 -39.46 21.34 -26.54
CA ALA A 11 -38.15 20.82 -26.19
C ALA A 11 -37.66 19.88 -27.33
N PHE A 12 -36.66 20.32 -28.07
CA PHE A 12 -35.90 19.45 -28.98
C PHE A 12 -34.89 18.64 -28.17
N ALA A 13 -35.13 17.34 -28.01
CA ALA A 13 -34.16 16.39 -27.49
C ALA A 13 -33.19 16.01 -28.62
N LEU A 14 -31.97 16.53 -28.60
CA LEU A 14 -30.88 16.01 -29.42
C LEU A 14 -30.36 14.73 -28.76
N ALA A 15 -30.64 13.58 -29.38
CA ALA A 15 -30.01 12.32 -29.08
C ALA A 15 -28.59 12.34 -29.63
N ALA A 16 -27.60 12.56 -28.76
CA ALA A 16 -26.19 12.35 -29.08
C ALA A 16 -25.90 10.85 -29.04
N THR A 17 -25.90 10.22 -30.22
CA THR A 17 -25.35 8.87 -30.39
C THR A 17 -23.86 8.93 -30.29
N ALA A 18 -23.30 8.60 -29.09
CA ALA A 18 -21.90 8.40 -28.92
C ALA A 18 -21.46 7.14 -29.68
N LEU A 19 -20.77 7.32 -30.81
CA LEU A 19 -20.05 6.24 -31.48
C LEU A 19 -18.90 5.85 -30.55
N ALA A 20 -18.93 4.63 -30.04
CA ALA A 20 -17.77 4.02 -29.36
C ALA A 20 -16.61 3.90 -30.38
N PRO A 21 -15.37 4.25 -29.98
CA PRO A 21 -14.22 4.07 -30.84
C PRO A 21 -13.98 2.58 -31.11
N PRO A 22 -13.52 2.21 -32.32
CA PRO A 22 -13.27 0.81 -32.66
C PRO A 22 -12.21 0.22 -31.73
N GLN A 23 -12.57 -0.85 -31.04
CA GLN A 23 -11.63 -1.66 -30.30
C GLN A 23 -10.62 -2.28 -31.27
N ARG A 24 -9.41 -1.72 -31.32
CA ARG A 24 -8.29 -2.33 -32.04
C ARG A 24 -7.94 -3.65 -31.36
N ALA A 25 -8.11 -4.75 -32.07
CA ALA A 25 -7.65 -6.05 -31.65
C ALA A 25 -6.15 -6.00 -31.38
N ILE A 26 -5.78 -6.20 -30.11
CA ILE A 26 -4.38 -6.29 -29.68
C ILE A 26 -3.81 -7.58 -30.28
N ARG A 27 -3.02 -7.48 -31.33
CA ARG A 27 -2.18 -8.60 -31.81
C ARG A 27 -1.05 -8.80 -30.82
N PRO A 28 -0.86 -10.03 -30.28
CA PRO A 28 0.34 -10.30 -29.47
C PRO A 28 1.58 -10.09 -30.35
N ARG A 29 2.42 -9.15 -29.96
CA ARG A 29 3.74 -8.95 -30.59
C ARG A 29 4.64 -10.13 -30.26
N PRO A 30 5.47 -10.59 -31.22
CA PRO A 30 6.41 -11.64 -30.95
C PRO A 30 7.39 -11.19 -29.85
N ARG A 31 7.58 -12.06 -28.87
CA ARG A 31 8.65 -11.94 -27.87
C ARG A 31 9.98 -11.92 -28.61
N LEU A 32 10.67 -10.80 -28.62
CA LEU A 32 12.06 -10.73 -29.03
C LEU A 32 12.88 -11.48 -27.97
N THR A 33 13.21 -12.72 -28.23
CA THR A 33 14.22 -13.46 -27.49
C THR A 33 15.57 -12.85 -27.83
N ALA A 34 16.04 -11.94 -26.98
CA ALA A 34 17.44 -11.54 -27.00
C ALA A 34 18.21 -12.67 -26.31
N GLU A 35 18.77 -13.59 -27.11
CA GLU A 35 19.86 -14.44 -26.67
C GLU A 35 21.14 -13.57 -26.53
N GLY A 36 21.27 -12.97 -25.35
CA GLY A 36 22.46 -12.25 -24.91
C GLY A 36 22.76 -12.73 -23.49
N SER A 37 23.87 -13.42 -23.35
CA SER A 37 24.45 -13.88 -22.09
C SER A 37 24.47 -12.74 -21.07
N ALA A 38 23.59 -12.77 -20.12
CA ALA A 38 23.57 -11.88 -18.97
C ALA A 38 24.30 -12.58 -17.82
N ASP A 39 25.57 -12.26 -17.66
CA ASP A 39 26.32 -12.54 -16.44
C ASP A 39 26.38 -11.24 -15.61
N ALA A 40 25.21 -10.70 -15.27
CA ALA A 40 25.07 -9.71 -14.23
C ALA A 40 24.69 -10.50 -12.98
N THR A 41 25.51 -10.40 -11.92
CA THR A 41 25.18 -10.83 -10.57
C THR A 41 24.01 -9.98 -10.04
N ALA A 42 22.85 -10.17 -10.66
CA ALA A 42 21.59 -9.73 -10.11
C ALA A 42 21.38 -10.57 -8.85
N ASP A 43 21.14 -9.89 -7.74
CA ASP A 43 20.70 -10.50 -6.50
C ASP A 43 19.54 -11.44 -6.87
N ALA A 44 19.77 -12.76 -6.83
CA ALA A 44 18.79 -13.75 -7.29
C ALA A 44 17.46 -13.70 -6.49
N ASP A 45 17.45 -12.94 -5.41
CA ASP A 45 16.30 -12.69 -4.55
C ASP A 45 15.62 -11.31 -4.78
N ALA A 46 16.08 -10.50 -5.73
CA ALA A 46 15.43 -9.21 -6.00
C ALA A 46 14.07 -9.44 -6.69
N PRO A 47 13.00 -8.80 -6.21
CA PRO A 47 11.66 -8.97 -6.79
C PRO A 47 11.64 -8.47 -8.24
N THR A 48 10.98 -9.22 -9.11
CA THR A 48 10.77 -8.83 -10.51
C THR A 48 9.69 -7.74 -10.61
N ALA A 49 9.58 -7.08 -11.77
CA ALA A 49 8.50 -6.14 -12.04
C ALA A 49 7.11 -6.80 -11.96
N GLU A 50 7.00 -8.06 -12.40
CA GLU A 50 5.77 -8.86 -12.31
C GLU A 50 5.38 -9.13 -10.86
N ASP A 51 6.33 -9.49 -9.99
CA ASP A 51 6.10 -9.67 -8.55
C ASP A 51 5.62 -8.38 -7.89
N MET A 52 6.12 -7.24 -8.35
CA MET A 52 5.77 -5.93 -7.81
C MET A 52 4.43 -5.41 -8.36
N ALA A 53 4.03 -5.82 -9.56
CA ALA A 53 2.80 -5.33 -10.21
C ALA A 53 1.54 -5.61 -9.38
N SER A 54 1.45 -6.78 -8.76
CA SER A 54 0.31 -7.16 -7.90
C SER A 54 0.19 -6.31 -6.63
N ASN A 55 1.25 -5.61 -6.26
CA ASN A 55 1.29 -4.75 -5.08
C ASN A 55 0.92 -3.29 -5.36
N TRP A 56 0.56 -2.97 -6.61
CA TRP A 56 0.04 -1.67 -7.00
C TRP A 56 -1.48 -1.69 -7.14
N LYS A 57 -2.11 -0.57 -6.84
CA LYS A 57 -3.54 -0.33 -7.04
C LYS A 57 -3.73 1.09 -7.56
N ALA A 58 -4.59 1.26 -8.56
CA ALA A 58 -5.04 2.59 -8.96
C ALA A 58 -6.18 3.07 -8.05
N THR A 59 -6.17 4.35 -7.75
CA THR A 59 -7.26 5.08 -7.09
C THR A 59 -7.42 6.43 -7.75
N THR A 60 -8.52 7.12 -7.51
CA THR A 60 -8.73 8.50 -7.95
C THR A 60 -8.35 9.45 -6.81
N ASP A 61 -7.61 10.50 -7.12
CA ASP A 61 -7.36 11.60 -6.20
C ASP A 61 -8.59 12.51 -6.04
N GLU A 62 -8.49 13.53 -5.21
CA GLU A 62 -9.58 14.49 -4.94
C GLU A 62 -10.00 15.28 -6.20
N LEU A 63 -9.15 15.36 -7.21
CA LEU A 63 -9.39 16.05 -8.49
C LEU A 63 -9.88 15.10 -9.58
N GLY A 64 -10.06 13.81 -9.27
CA GLY A 64 -10.50 12.79 -10.21
C GLY A 64 -9.40 12.23 -11.11
N ALA A 65 -8.13 12.58 -10.86
CA ALA A 65 -7.00 12.00 -11.58
C ALA A 65 -6.59 10.66 -10.94
N TYR A 66 -6.23 9.70 -11.78
CA TYR A 66 -5.77 8.41 -11.30
C TYR A 66 -4.39 8.50 -10.66
N GLU A 67 -4.22 7.82 -9.54
CA GLU A 67 -2.98 7.72 -8.77
C GLU A 67 -2.69 6.26 -8.42
N LEU A 68 -1.41 5.86 -8.47
CA LEU A 68 -0.94 4.55 -8.00
C LEU A 68 -0.68 4.60 -6.50
N ILE A 69 -1.31 3.70 -5.78
CA ILE A 69 -1.07 3.50 -4.35
C ILE A 69 -0.66 2.05 -4.08
N PRO A 70 0.02 1.78 -2.96
CA PRO A 70 0.25 0.40 -2.54
C PRO A 70 -1.07 -0.35 -2.36
N ALA A 71 -1.19 -1.55 -2.94
CA ALA A 71 -2.37 -2.40 -2.81
C ALA A 71 -2.52 -2.96 -1.40
N SER A 72 -1.42 -3.07 -0.66
CA SER A 72 -1.40 -3.54 0.72
C SER A 72 -0.59 -2.62 1.62
N TYR A 73 -0.86 -2.68 2.93
CA TYR A 73 -0.12 -1.93 3.94
C TYR A 73 1.30 -2.46 4.21
N GLU A 74 1.68 -3.55 3.57
CA GLU A 74 3.05 -4.10 3.63
C GLU A 74 4.03 -3.23 2.86
N TYR A 75 3.51 -2.36 2.02
CA TYR A 75 4.31 -1.42 1.24
C TYR A 75 3.90 0.01 1.51
N ARG A 76 4.84 0.93 1.32
CA ARG A 76 4.60 2.36 1.18
C ARG A 76 5.11 2.84 -0.16
N GLY A 77 4.43 3.77 -0.79
CA GLY A 77 4.96 4.48 -1.95
C GLY A 77 6.00 5.52 -1.52
N ALA A 78 7.10 5.60 -2.24
CA ALA A 78 8.08 6.66 -2.11
C ALA A 78 8.40 7.23 -3.48
N PHE A 79 8.53 8.55 -3.58
CA PHE A 79 8.98 9.22 -4.80
C PHE A 79 10.50 9.27 -4.83
N VAL A 80 11.07 8.94 -5.99
CA VAL A 80 12.51 9.00 -6.26
C VAL A 80 12.70 9.81 -7.53
N GLU A 81 13.52 10.85 -7.48
CA GLU A 81 13.92 11.62 -8.65
C GLU A 81 15.19 11.02 -9.23
N VAL A 82 15.21 10.82 -10.53
CA VAL A 82 16.30 10.19 -11.26
C VAL A 82 16.64 11.05 -12.47
N ALA A 83 17.91 11.39 -12.61
CA ALA A 83 18.43 12.08 -13.79
C ALA A 83 19.33 11.11 -14.58
N ILE A 84 18.94 10.80 -15.81
CA ILE A 84 19.68 9.90 -16.69
C ILE A 84 20.50 10.77 -17.66
N PRO A 85 21.84 10.78 -17.57
CA PRO A 85 22.69 11.50 -18.51
C PRO A 85 22.56 10.88 -19.89
N ARG A 86 22.63 11.71 -20.93
CA ARG A 86 22.57 11.28 -22.33
C ARG A 86 23.62 12.01 -23.13
N SER A 87 24.12 11.36 -24.19
CA SER A 87 24.98 12.01 -25.17
C SER A 87 24.32 12.05 -26.55
N ALA A 88 24.86 12.84 -27.45
CA ALA A 88 24.34 12.90 -28.82
C ALA A 88 24.48 11.55 -29.55
N GLU A 89 25.53 10.78 -29.21
CA GLU A 89 25.80 9.43 -29.77
C GLU A 89 24.90 8.36 -29.15
N ALA A 90 24.47 8.55 -27.91
CA ALA A 90 23.60 7.64 -27.15
C ALA A 90 22.39 8.37 -26.58
N PRO A 91 21.38 8.73 -27.40
CA PRO A 91 20.25 9.54 -26.94
C PRO A 91 19.21 8.76 -26.12
N GLY A 92 19.25 7.41 -26.18
CA GLY A 92 18.30 6.55 -25.48
C GLY A 92 18.48 6.56 -23.97
N LEU A 93 17.42 6.20 -23.21
CA LEU A 93 17.47 6.13 -21.77
C LEU A 93 18.13 4.85 -21.26
N GLY A 94 17.98 3.75 -21.99
CA GLY A 94 18.44 2.42 -21.56
C GLY A 94 17.58 1.84 -20.42
N VAL A 95 16.28 2.13 -20.42
CA VAL A 95 15.30 1.61 -19.48
C VAL A 95 14.35 0.67 -20.20
N LEU A 96 14.15 -0.52 -19.65
CA LEU A 96 13.15 -1.47 -20.12
C LEU A 96 11.84 -1.23 -19.38
N LEU A 97 10.77 -1.10 -20.14
CA LEU A 97 9.41 -0.91 -19.60
C LEU A 97 8.53 -2.09 -19.99
N GLU A 98 7.63 -2.46 -19.09
CA GLU A 98 6.64 -3.49 -19.33
C GLU A 98 5.29 -3.06 -18.76
N GLN A 99 4.21 -3.40 -19.48
CA GLN A 99 2.84 -3.11 -19.03
C GLN A 99 2.24 -4.34 -18.38
N PHE A 100 1.73 -4.15 -17.17
CA PHE A 100 1.06 -5.17 -16.36
C PHE A 100 -0.43 -4.84 -16.24
N GLY A 101 -1.25 -5.59 -16.99
CA GLY A 101 -2.70 -5.48 -16.93
C GLY A 101 -3.26 -4.12 -17.39
N THR A 102 -4.57 -3.99 -17.22
CA THR A 102 -5.31 -2.75 -17.42
C THR A 102 -5.86 -2.30 -16.07
N LEU A 103 -5.49 -1.11 -15.62
CA LEU A 103 -6.11 -0.46 -14.47
C LEU A 103 -7.29 0.40 -14.95
N GLU A 104 -8.25 0.67 -14.06
CA GLU A 104 -9.23 1.72 -14.31
C GLU A 104 -8.47 3.03 -14.58
N GLY A 105 -8.69 3.62 -15.79
CA GLY A 105 -8.02 4.86 -16.21
C GLY A 105 -6.76 4.70 -17.06
N GLY A 106 -6.35 3.47 -17.40
CA GLY A 106 -5.19 3.26 -18.28
C GLY A 106 -4.49 1.94 -18.04
N GLY A 107 -3.18 1.97 -17.87
CA GLY A 107 -2.33 0.81 -17.65
C GLY A 107 -1.44 0.95 -16.43
N LEU A 108 -0.78 -0.13 -16.06
CA LEU A 108 0.30 -0.15 -15.10
C LEU A 108 1.61 -0.41 -15.87
N THR A 109 2.32 0.66 -16.22
CA THR A 109 3.63 0.57 -16.87
C THR A 109 4.72 0.68 -15.81
N LEU A 110 5.54 -0.35 -15.69
CA LEU A 110 6.62 -0.42 -14.71
C LEU A 110 7.98 -0.56 -15.40
N VAL A 111 9.03 -0.16 -14.69
CA VAL A 111 10.40 -0.49 -15.05
C VAL A 111 10.59 -2.00 -14.90
N ALA A 112 10.88 -2.68 -16.00
CA ALA A 112 11.21 -4.11 -16.00
C ALA A 112 12.69 -4.35 -15.74
N GLY A 113 13.55 -3.38 -16.09
CA GLY A 113 14.98 -3.46 -15.90
C GLY A 113 15.74 -2.35 -16.62
N LEU A 114 17.04 -2.47 -16.66
CA LEU A 114 17.93 -1.57 -17.39
C LEU A 114 18.60 -2.34 -18.52
N VAL A 115 18.82 -1.63 -19.64
CA VAL A 115 19.57 -2.19 -20.78
C VAL A 115 21.07 -2.18 -20.42
N GLU A 116 21.73 -3.31 -20.51
CA GLU A 116 23.17 -3.41 -20.30
C GLU A 116 23.92 -2.47 -21.27
N GLY A 117 24.87 -1.70 -20.75
CA GLY A 117 25.57 -0.67 -21.52
C GLY A 117 24.72 0.56 -21.88
N GLY A 118 23.44 0.60 -21.49
CA GLY A 118 22.58 1.76 -21.68
C GLY A 118 22.90 2.91 -20.72
N ASN A 119 22.42 4.11 -21.03
CA ASN A 119 22.73 5.31 -20.23
C ASN A 119 22.33 5.18 -18.74
N ALA A 120 21.17 4.61 -18.44
CA ALA A 120 20.74 4.40 -17.06
C ALA A 120 21.63 3.40 -16.30
N ALA A 121 22.05 2.30 -16.95
CA ALA A 121 22.92 1.32 -16.35
C ALA A 121 24.34 1.89 -16.14
N ASN A 122 24.92 2.55 -17.16
CA ASN A 122 26.26 3.15 -17.10
C ASN A 122 26.37 4.25 -16.06
N ALA A 123 25.31 5.02 -15.86
CA ALA A 123 25.27 6.07 -14.84
C ALA A 123 24.92 5.55 -13.44
N ALA A 124 24.70 4.23 -13.28
CA ALA A 124 24.29 3.59 -12.02
C ALA A 124 23.13 4.33 -11.35
N VAL A 125 22.12 4.73 -12.14
CA VAL A 125 20.96 5.44 -11.60
C VAL A 125 20.12 4.53 -10.70
N ASP A 126 19.51 5.07 -9.65
CA ASP A 126 18.66 4.31 -8.74
C ASP A 126 17.27 4.07 -9.37
N LEU A 127 17.22 3.25 -10.40
CA LEU A 127 16.00 2.69 -10.98
C LEU A 127 15.98 1.18 -10.73
N ARG A 128 14.82 0.65 -10.32
CA ARG A 128 14.67 -0.76 -9.96
C ARG A 128 13.48 -1.37 -10.68
N PRO A 129 13.51 -2.68 -10.93
CA PRO A 129 12.32 -3.40 -11.39
C PRO A 129 11.15 -3.15 -10.45
N GLY A 130 9.96 -2.89 -11.02
CA GLY A 130 8.75 -2.57 -10.26
C GLY A 130 8.54 -1.09 -9.94
N ASP A 131 9.49 -0.20 -10.25
CA ASP A 131 9.29 1.25 -10.18
C ASP A 131 8.28 1.69 -11.24
N SER A 132 7.32 2.56 -10.88
CA SER A 132 6.43 3.21 -11.82
C SER A 132 6.95 4.60 -12.15
N ILE A 133 7.10 4.93 -13.44
CA ILE A 133 7.44 6.29 -13.85
C ILE A 133 6.17 7.13 -13.76
N VAL A 134 6.13 8.06 -12.80
CA VAL A 134 4.96 8.92 -12.57
C VAL A 134 5.10 10.28 -13.21
N ARG A 135 6.33 10.66 -13.59
CA ARG A 135 6.61 11.88 -14.35
C ARG A 135 7.81 11.69 -15.28
N ALA A 136 7.69 12.23 -16.47
CA ALA A 136 8.77 12.39 -17.44
C ALA A 136 8.96 13.89 -17.70
N GLY A 137 9.96 14.52 -17.08
CA GLY A 137 10.06 15.98 -17.01
C GLY A 137 8.81 16.57 -16.35
N GLU A 138 8.10 17.46 -17.07
CA GLU A 138 6.87 18.08 -16.59
C GLU A 138 5.60 17.22 -16.86
N LEU A 139 5.71 16.20 -17.70
CA LEU A 139 4.57 15.37 -18.09
C LEU A 139 4.25 14.33 -17.04
N ARG A 140 2.99 14.24 -16.63
CA ARG A 140 2.50 13.18 -15.73
C ARG A 140 2.28 11.91 -16.55
N THR A 141 2.88 10.80 -16.10
CA THR A 141 2.82 9.48 -16.75
C THR A 141 2.15 8.42 -15.87
N GLU A 142 1.74 8.79 -14.66
CA GLU A 142 1.13 7.88 -13.70
C GLU A 142 -0.20 7.32 -14.24
N CYS A 143 -0.37 6.01 -14.18
CA CYS A 143 -1.51 5.27 -14.72
C CYS A 143 -1.70 5.36 -16.25
N LEU A 144 -0.71 5.82 -17.00
CA LEU A 144 -0.75 5.73 -18.47
C LEU A 144 -0.44 4.30 -18.93
N ASP A 145 -0.95 3.95 -20.09
CA ASP A 145 -0.57 2.71 -20.79
C ASP A 145 0.88 2.80 -21.29
N TYR A 146 1.35 1.72 -21.86
CA TYR A 146 2.72 1.62 -22.38
C TYR A 146 3.00 2.67 -23.47
N ASP A 147 2.12 2.78 -24.47
CA ASP A 147 2.35 3.65 -25.62
C ASP A 147 2.37 5.12 -25.18
N ALA A 148 1.41 5.55 -24.37
CA ALA A 148 1.37 6.92 -23.83
C ALA A 148 2.56 7.23 -22.90
N THR A 149 3.03 6.24 -22.13
CA THR A 149 4.25 6.40 -21.31
C THR A 149 5.47 6.59 -22.19
N VAL A 150 5.62 5.80 -23.26
CA VAL A 150 6.73 5.92 -24.21
C VAL A 150 6.67 7.27 -24.94
N ASP A 151 5.50 7.71 -25.37
CA ASP A 151 5.33 9.02 -26.03
C ASP A 151 5.76 10.17 -25.11
N ALA A 152 5.41 10.09 -23.84
CA ALA A 152 5.85 11.08 -22.83
C ALA A 152 7.38 11.07 -22.64
N LEU A 153 8.00 9.90 -22.65
CA LEU A 153 9.47 9.79 -22.58
C LEU A 153 10.16 10.31 -23.85
N MET A 154 9.55 10.12 -25.01
CA MET A 154 10.06 10.67 -26.29
C MET A 154 9.91 12.19 -26.37
N ALA A 155 8.96 12.78 -25.64
CA ALA A 155 8.76 14.22 -25.56
C ALA A 155 9.78 14.93 -24.64
N LEU A 156 10.64 14.20 -23.93
CA LEU A 156 11.70 14.78 -23.12
C LEU A 156 12.67 15.63 -23.98
N PRO A 157 13.33 16.65 -23.40
CA PRO A 157 14.31 17.46 -24.13
C PRO A 157 15.30 16.58 -24.88
N PRO A 158 15.75 16.96 -26.08
CA PRO A 158 16.69 16.14 -26.84
C PRO A 158 18.05 16.04 -26.14
N ALA A 159 18.79 14.95 -26.43
CA ALA A 159 20.17 14.82 -25.99
C ALA A 159 21.02 16.02 -26.52
N PRO A 160 22.03 16.51 -25.80
CA PRO A 160 22.63 15.90 -24.61
C PRO A 160 21.98 16.28 -23.25
N ALA A 161 20.82 16.92 -23.25
CA ALA A 161 20.17 17.26 -21.98
C ALA A 161 19.84 15.98 -21.19
N PRO A 162 20.04 15.95 -19.85
CA PRO A 162 19.68 14.80 -19.05
C PRO A 162 18.15 14.59 -19.06
N ALA A 163 17.74 13.32 -19.01
CA ALA A 163 16.34 12.97 -18.86
C ALA A 163 15.99 12.91 -17.36
N THR A 164 15.15 13.82 -16.89
CA THR A 164 14.68 13.81 -15.51
C THR A 164 13.38 13.02 -15.41
N LEU A 165 13.37 12.01 -14.56
CA LEU A 165 12.22 11.16 -14.29
C LEU A 165 11.88 11.24 -12.79
N THR A 166 10.59 11.24 -12.46
CA THR A 166 10.14 10.94 -11.11
C THR A 166 9.51 9.56 -11.14
N VAL A 167 9.99 8.66 -10.31
CA VAL A 167 9.42 7.33 -10.16
C VAL A 167 8.77 7.17 -8.79
N LYS A 168 7.75 6.34 -8.73
CA LYS A 168 7.11 5.89 -7.50
C LYS A 168 7.53 4.46 -7.25
N ARG A 169 8.14 4.22 -6.09
CA ARG A 169 8.70 2.94 -5.68
C ARG A 169 7.94 2.37 -4.51
N LEU A 170 7.67 1.07 -4.53
CA LEU A 170 7.17 0.34 -3.38
C LEU A 170 8.32 -0.02 -2.45
N ILE A 171 8.25 0.48 -1.23
CA ILE A 171 9.19 0.12 -0.16
C ILE A 171 8.45 -0.79 0.82
N LYS A 172 8.96 -2.00 1.02
CA LYS A 172 8.43 -2.94 2.02
C LYS A 172 8.54 -2.32 3.41
N VAL A 173 7.42 -2.26 4.11
CA VAL A 173 7.34 -1.75 5.48
C VAL A 173 7.40 -2.95 6.42
N PRO A 174 8.35 -3.03 7.32
CA PRO A 174 8.40 -4.12 8.30
C PRO A 174 7.15 -4.12 9.16
N PHE A 175 6.66 -5.31 9.49
CA PHE A 175 5.47 -5.51 10.31
C PHE A 175 5.73 -6.55 11.41
N ALA A 176 4.99 -6.44 12.52
CA ALA A 176 4.88 -7.51 13.49
C ALA A 176 3.63 -8.34 13.21
N THR A 177 3.59 -9.56 13.69
CA THR A 177 2.37 -10.37 13.72
C THR A 177 1.73 -10.30 15.09
N MET A 178 0.40 -10.31 15.16
CA MET A 178 -0.32 -10.42 16.42
C MET A 178 -1.26 -11.60 16.37
N ARG A 179 -1.04 -12.55 17.27
CA ARG A 179 -1.99 -13.63 17.55
C ARG A 179 -2.96 -13.16 18.61
N ILE A 180 -4.24 -13.22 18.31
CA ILE A 180 -5.33 -12.80 19.17
C ILE A 180 -6.04 -14.05 19.66
N MET A 181 -5.96 -14.29 20.96
CA MET A 181 -6.66 -15.39 21.62
C MET A 181 -8.00 -14.87 22.11
N PHE A 182 -9.08 -15.50 21.65
CA PHE A 182 -10.42 -15.20 22.12
C PHE A 182 -10.72 -15.95 23.43
N PRO A 183 -11.67 -15.47 24.25
CA PRO A 183 -12.16 -16.21 25.40
C PRO A 183 -12.68 -17.60 24.97
N ARG A 184 -12.40 -18.63 25.76
CA ARG A 184 -12.80 -20.01 25.44
C ARG A 184 -14.32 -20.17 25.31
N GLU A 185 -15.06 -19.37 26.04
CA GLU A 185 -16.54 -19.35 26.08
C GLU A 185 -17.13 -18.91 24.74
N GLU A 186 -16.37 -18.17 23.93
CA GLU A 186 -16.84 -17.70 22.62
C GLU A 186 -16.68 -18.74 21.52
N ASN A 187 -15.92 -19.81 21.79
CA ASN A 187 -15.60 -20.87 20.81
C ASN A 187 -15.11 -20.31 19.45
N THR A 188 -14.46 -19.15 19.50
CA THR A 188 -13.91 -18.45 18.34
C THR A 188 -12.45 -18.87 18.18
N PRO A 189 -12.00 -19.26 16.98
CA PRO A 189 -10.60 -19.61 16.75
C PRO A 189 -9.70 -18.39 16.89
N ASP A 190 -8.44 -18.62 17.29
CA ASP A 190 -7.44 -17.57 17.35
C ASP A 190 -7.29 -16.89 15.98
N ALA A 191 -7.17 -15.58 15.98
CA ALA A 191 -6.87 -14.80 14.78
C ALA A 191 -5.41 -14.37 14.74
N VAL A 192 -4.82 -14.33 13.55
CA VAL A 192 -3.48 -13.78 13.33
C VAL A 192 -3.60 -12.61 12.37
N ILE A 193 -3.11 -11.45 12.80
CA ILE A 193 -3.12 -10.22 11.98
C ILE A 193 -1.73 -9.61 11.92
N LYS A 194 -1.48 -8.83 10.86
CA LYS A 194 -0.26 -8.05 10.70
C LYS A 194 -0.41 -6.69 11.36
N LEU A 195 0.62 -6.24 12.05
CA LEU A 195 0.66 -4.95 12.75
C LEU A 195 1.71 -4.05 12.14
N ARG A 196 1.32 -2.84 11.76
CA ARG A 196 2.26 -1.82 11.32
C ARG A 196 2.99 -1.20 12.51
N ARG A 197 4.24 -0.83 12.31
CA ARG A 197 5.01 -0.05 13.28
C ARG A 197 4.31 1.26 13.63
N GLY A 198 4.30 1.62 14.89
CA GLY A 198 3.66 2.83 15.40
C GLY A 198 2.13 2.79 15.43
N ALA A 199 1.48 1.77 14.88
CA ALA A 199 0.02 1.67 14.90
C ALA A 199 -0.48 1.20 16.27
N SER A 200 -1.66 1.69 16.69
CA SER A 200 -2.30 1.18 17.89
C SER A 200 -2.93 -0.18 17.64
N LEU A 201 -2.88 -1.06 18.65
CA LEU A 201 -3.47 -2.39 18.55
C LEU A 201 -4.96 -2.33 18.19
N LYS A 202 -5.70 -1.36 18.76
CA LYS A 202 -7.12 -1.14 18.47
C LYS A 202 -7.35 -0.84 16.99
N ALA A 203 -6.56 0.06 16.40
CA ALA A 203 -6.71 0.43 15.00
C ALA A 203 -6.49 -0.77 14.07
N GLU A 204 -5.46 -1.58 14.34
CA GLU A 204 -5.17 -2.78 13.54
C GLU A 204 -6.22 -3.88 13.73
N MET A 205 -6.74 -4.08 14.96
CA MET A 205 -7.84 -5.01 15.22
C MET A 205 -9.10 -4.61 14.44
N LEU A 206 -9.52 -3.34 14.52
CA LEU A 206 -10.70 -2.84 13.81
C LEU A 206 -10.56 -2.96 12.29
N ARG A 207 -9.37 -2.67 11.75
CA ARG A 207 -9.08 -2.84 10.31
C ARG A 207 -9.26 -4.29 9.87
N ASN A 208 -8.89 -5.24 10.71
CA ASN A 208 -9.04 -6.66 10.46
C ASN A 208 -10.40 -7.21 10.91
N ARG A 209 -11.40 -6.34 11.11
CA ARG A 209 -12.78 -6.67 11.52
C ARG A 209 -12.87 -7.43 12.84
N ILE A 210 -11.89 -7.27 13.71
CA ILE A 210 -11.95 -7.82 15.06
C ILE A 210 -12.67 -6.82 15.94
N SER A 211 -13.86 -7.22 16.40
CA SER A 211 -14.68 -6.38 17.25
C SER A 211 -14.02 -6.16 18.62
N MET A 212 -13.87 -4.89 18.98
CA MET A 212 -13.40 -4.47 20.29
C MET A 212 -14.45 -3.63 20.97
N PRO A 213 -14.64 -3.80 22.28
CA PRO A 213 -15.51 -2.90 23.03
C PRO A 213 -15.07 -1.45 22.81
N THR A 214 -16.01 -0.60 22.43
CA THR A 214 -15.76 0.84 22.27
C THR A 214 -15.97 1.53 23.60
N CYS A 215 -15.03 2.39 24.02
CA CYS A 215 -15.31 3.33 25.08
C CYS A 215 -16.32 4.34 24.55
N PRO A 216 -17.42 4.64 25.29
CA PRO A 216 -18.32 5.73 24.94
C PRO A 216 -17.52 7.05 24.89
N GLU A 217 -17.70 7.84 23.83
CA GLU A 217 -16.88 9.04 23.57
C GLU A 217 -17.00 10.13 24.66
N ALA A 218 -18.03 10.06 25.49
CA ALA A 218 -18.34 11.08 26.49
C ALA A 218 -18.15 10.63 27.95
N MET A 219 -17.64 9.43 28.21
CA MET A 219 -17.51 8.90 29.56
C MET A 219 -16.09 8.54 29.93
N GLU A 220 -15.79 8.48 31.21
CA GLU A 220 -14.54 7.96 31.75
C GLU A 220 -14.22 6.61 31.12
N CYS A 221 -12.98 6.43 30.71
CA CYS A 221 -12.52 5.19 30.07
C CYS A 221 -12.71 4.01 31.04
N LEU A 222 -13.65 3.13 30.72
CA LEU A 222 -13.95 1.93 31.50
C LEU A 222 -12.93 0.80 31.33
N CYS A 223 -11.83 1.05 30.59
CA CYS A 223 -10.78 0.05 30.27
C CYS A 223 -11.30 -1.23 29.58
N THR A 224 -12.48 -1.14 28.94
CA THR A 224 -13.10 -2.28 28.25
C THR A 224 -12.26 -2.80 27.07
N CYS A 225 -11.31 -1.99 26.58
CA CYS A 225 -10.37 -2.36 25.53
C CYS A 225 -9.08 -3.00 26.07
N ALA A 226 -9.05 -3.41 27.36
CA ALA A 226 -7.89 -4.06 27.93
C ALA A 226 -7.66 -5.44 27.34
N VAL A 227 -6.40 -5.78 27.10
CA VAL A 227 -5.94 -7.08 26.65
C VAL A 227 -4.79 -7.55 27.55
N LEU A 228 -4.69 -8.86 27.72
CA LEU A 228 -3.56 -9.48 28.40
C LEU A 228 -2.48 -9.80 27.36
N VAL A 229 -1.30 -9.23 27.50
CA VAL A 229 -0.16 -9.49 26.62
C VAL A 229 0.60 -10.72 27.14
N ARG A 230 0.49 -11.83 26.43
CA ARG A 230 1.15 -13.10 26.80
C ARG A 230 2.58 -13.19 26.29
N LYS A 231 2.87 -12.57 25.14
CA LYS A 231 4.19 -12.57 24.50
C LYS A 231 4.41 -11.26 23.75
N GLY A 232 5.66 -10.84 23.63
CA GLY A 232 6.02 -9.69 22.79
C GLY A 232 5.73 -8.32 23.42
N ARG A 233 5.65 -8.24 24.74
CA ARG A 233 5.41 -6.95 25.44
C ARG A 233 6.48 -5.89 25.12
N ALA A 234 7.73 -6.30 24.97
CA ALA A 234 8.83 -5.41 24.60
C ALA A 234 8.70 -4.83 23.18
N LEU A 235 7.85 -5.44 22.34
CA LEU A 235 7.55 -4.96 20.99
C LEU A 235 6.49 -3.85 20.96
N LEU A 236 5.93 -3.52 22.12
CA LEU A 236 4.98 -2.41 22.29
C LEU A 236 5.71 -1.22 22.93
N GLU A 237 5.32 -0.01 22.52
CA GLU A 237 5.80 1.19 23.19
C GLU A 237 5.51 1.14 24.69
N PRO A 238 6.37 1.73 25.54
CA PRO A 238 6.17 1.77 26.97
C PRO A 238 4.79 2.32 27.34
N ALA A 239 4.12 1.68 28.29
CA ALA A 239 2.83 2.16 28.77
C ALA A 239 2.97 3.56 29.38
N SER A 240 2.10 4.49 28.98
CA SER A 240 2.04 5.84 29.53
C SER A 240 1.70 5.83 31.03
N THR A 241 2.02 6.89 31.75
CA THR A 241 1.67 7.03 33.17
C THR A 241 0.17 6.88 33.38
N GLN A 242 -0.63 7.46 32.49
CA GLN A 242 -2.08 7.36 32.56
C GLN A 242 -2.57 5.92 32.32
N GLU A 243 -2.01 5.21 31.34
CA GLU A 243 -2.33 3.79 31.11
C GLU A 243 -1.99 2.96 32.36
N LYS A 244 -0.78 3.14 32.93
CA LYS A 244 -0.37 2.46 34.15
C LYS A 244 -1.29 2.72 35.33
N GLN A 245 -1.84 3.94 35.43
CA GLN A 245 -2.82 4.27 36.49
C GLN A 245 -4.14 3.54 36.30
N MET A 246 -4.59 3.34 35.05
CA MET A 246 -5.83 2.65 34.74
C MET A 246 -5.75 1.14 34.95
N ILE A 247 -4.59 0.54 34.72
CA ILE A 247 -4.38 -0.92 34.82
C ILE A 247 -3.53 -1.31 36.05
N LYS A 248 -3.57 -0.51 37.10
CA LYS A 248 -2.68 -0.56 38.29
C LYS A 248 -2.38 -1.94 38.87
N LYS A 249 -3.33 -2.87 38.79
CA LYS A 249 -3.24 -4.17 39.45
C LYS A 249 -2.78 -5.30 38.54
N GLU A 250 -2.64 -5.04 37.24
CA GLU A 250 -2.41 -6.07 36.24
C GLU A 250 -1.25 -5.66 35.31
N PRO A 251 -0.01 -5.96 35.69
CA PRO A 251 1.16 -5.47 34.97
C PRO A 251 1.25 -5.95 33.52
N ASP A 252 0.66 -7.11 33.19
CA ASP A 252 0.70 -7.67 31.84
C ASP A 252 -0.45 -7.19 30.95
N TRP A 253 -1.34 -6.37 31.48
CA TRP A 253 -2.41 -5.79 30.71
C TRP A 253 -1.93 -4.55 29.94
N ARG A 254 -2.56 -4.33 28.81
CA ARG A 254 -2.41 -3.12 27.98
C ARG A 254 -3.78 -2.67 27.48
N LEU A 255 -3.94 -1.37 27.33
CA LEU A 255 -5.13 -0.80 26.68
C LEU A 255 -4.90 -0.72 25.18
N THR A 256 -5.67 -1.46 24.36
CA THR A 256 -5.45 -1.53 22.91
C THR A 256 -5.51 -0.18 22.22
N CYS A 257 -6.29 0.77 22.75
CA CYS A 257 -6.37 2.13 22.22
C CYS A 257 -5.11 2.98 22.47
N ARG A 258 -4.25 2.57 23.43
CA ARG A 258 -3.02 3.27 23.82
C ARG A 258 -1.75 2.47 23.53
N ALA A 259 -1.86 1.16 23.45
CA ALA A 259 -0.75 0.29 23.14
C ALA A 259 -0.42 0.39 21.64
N CYS A 260 0.72 1.00 21.31
CA CYS A 260 1.24 1.10 19.95
C CYS A 260 2.39 0.11 19.76
N VAL A 261 2.55 -0.40 18.56
CA VAL A 261 3.70 -1.21 18.15
C VAL A 261 4.93 -0.31 18.11
N ALA A 262 6.03 -0.73 18.72
CA ALA A 262 7.28 0.04 18.70
C ALA A 262 7.78 0.26 17.27
N LYS A 263 8.46 1.38 17.04
CA LYS A 263 8.93 1.79 15.70
C LYS A 263 10.10 0.96 15.18
N ASP A 264 10.85 0.34 16.06
CA ASP A 264 12.06 -0.46 15.82
C ASP A 264 11.82 -1.97 15.80
N VAL A 265 10.54 -2.39 15.78
CA VAL A 265 10.20 -3.82 15.78
C VAL A 265 10.77 -4.51 14.53
N ALA A 266 11.41 -5.66 14.73
CA ALA A 266 11.90 -6.50 13.65
C ALA A 266 10.75 -7.05 12.80
N ASP A 267 11.02 -7.31 11.52
CA ASP A 267 10.03 -7.93 10.62
C ASP A 267 9.68 -9.34 11.11
N GLY A 268 8.40 -9.66 11.08
CA GLY A 268 7.89 -10.96 11.53
C GLY A 268 7.86 -11.20 13.05
N ALA A 269 8.24 -10.20 13.87
CA ALA A 269 8.14 -10.33 15.32
C ALA A 269 6.71 -10.62 15.78
N GLU A 270 6.55 -11.47 16.81
CA GLU A 270 5.25 -11.96 17.26
C GLU A 270 4.82 -11.35 18.59
N ILE A 271 3.61 -10.80 18.61
CA ILE A 271 2.89 -10.37 19.82
C ILE A 271 1.71 -11.33 20.02
N VAL A 272 1.53 -11.83 21.23
CA VAL A 272 0.36 -12.67 21.58
C VAL A 272 -0.47 -11.95 22.62
N VAL A 273 -1.73 -11.71 22.29
CA VAL A 273 -2.68 -11.05 23.21
C VAL A 273 -3.90 -11.93 23.44
N ARG A 274 -4.47 -11.82 24.65
CA ARG A 274 -5.74 -12.43 24.98
C ARG A 274 -6.77 -11.35 25.23
N LEU A 275 -7.93 -11.47 24.59
CA LEU A 275 -9.04 -10.56 24.77
C LEU A 275 -9.76 -10.80 26.11
N ARG A 276 -10.38 -9.74 26.64
CA ARG A 276 -11.27 -9.78 27.81
C ARG A 276 -10.65 -10.46 29.04
N PRO A 277 -9.47 -9.99 29.49
CA PRO A 277 -8.81 -10.55 30.66
C PRO A 277 -9.63 -10.45 31.95
N ASP A 278 -10.56 -9.50 32.06
CA ASP A 278 -11.49 -9.33 33.16
C ASP A 278 -12.45 -10.52 33.32
N LEU A 279 -13.02 -11.03 32.23
CA LEU A 279 -13.86 -12.22 32.24
C LEU A 279 -13.10 -13.44 32.80
N GLU A 280 -11.87 -13.61 32.34
CA GLU A 280 -11.02 -14.70 32.81
C GLU A 280 -10.76 -14.61 34.33
N ASN A 281 -10.51 -13.40 34.83
CA ASN A 281 -10.30 -13.18 36.26
C ASN A 281 -11.58 -13.43 37.09
N VAL A 282 -12.74 -13.10 36.54
CA VAL A 282 -14.03 -13.42 37.19
C VAL A 282 -14.24 -14.94 37.27
N LEU A 283 -13.94 -15.67 36.19
CA LEU A 283 -14.03 -17.13 36.15
C LEU A 283 -13.05 -17.78 37.11
N ARG A 284 -11.79 -17.35 37.14
CA ARG A 284 -10.77 -17.83 38.10
C ARG A 284 -11.15 -17.58 39.57
N ARG A 285 -11.85 -16.49 39.86
CA ARG A 285 -12.36 -16.21 41.22
C ARG A 285 -13.52 -17.13 41.60
N LYS A 286 -14.27 -17.65 40.62
CA LYS A 286 -15.35 -18.61 40.83
C LYS A 286 -14.86 -20.04 40.98
N ASP A 287 -13.66 -20.35 40.49
CA ASP A 287 -13.03 -21.66 40.64
C ASP A 287 -11.80 -21.56 41.56
N PRO A 288 -11.96 -21.78 42.88
CA PRO A 288 -10.85 -21.72 43.84
C PRO A 288 -9.75 -22.75 43.58
N LEU A 289 -10.03 -23.84 42.82
CA LEU A 289 -9.07 -24.89 42.48
C LEU A 289 -8.19 -24.53 41.28
N ALA A 290 -8.56 -23.55 40.45
CA ALA A 290 -7.76 -23.09 39.34
C ALA A 290 -6.44 -22.40 39.74
N LYS A 291 -6.20 -22.23 41.03
CA LYS A 291 -4.93 -21.72 41.59
C LYS A 291 -3.79 -22.74 41.60
N TYR A 292 -4.07 -24.00 41.36
CA TYR A 292 -3.12 -25.11 41.57
C TYR A 292 -2.79 -25.89 40.29
N ASN A 293 -3.27 -25.44 39.10
CA ASN A 293 -2.92 -26.04 37.81
C ASN A 293 -2.13 -25.04 36.92
#